data_9431a6261279752e181756556c3b4dda
#
_entry.id   9431a6261279752e181756556c3b4dda
#
_cell.length_a   1.000
_cell.length_b   1.000
_cell.length_c   1.000
_cell.angle_alpha   90.00
_cell.angle_beta   90.00
_cell.angle_gamma   90.00
#
_symmetry.space_group_name_H-M   'P 1'
#
loop_
_entity.id
_entity.type
_entity.pdbx_description
1 polymer ?
#
loop_
_entity_poly.entity_id
_entity_poly.type
_entity_poly.pdbx_seq_one_letter_code
_entity_poly.pdbx_strand_id
1 'polypeptide(L)'
;MKIRIKFSKQGHMKFIGHLDTMRYFQKVMRRANVDICYSEGFSPHQKMSFAAPLGVGIVSNGEYFDIEVNSTDSSNEMIKRINEANVEGIEVLKYKL
;
A
#
# COMPACT_ATOMS: atom_id res chain seq x y z
N MET A 1 0.78 -9.73 -12.16
CA MET A 1 -0.27 -8.70 -12.37
C MET A 1 0.11 -7.45 -11.60
N LYS A 2 0.04 -6.33 -12.26
CA LYS A 2 0.30 -5.04 -11.60
C LYS A 2 -1.01 -4.47 -11.08
N ILE A 3 -0.97 -4.03 -9.82
CA ILE A 3 -2.13 -3.46 -9.13
C ILE A 3 -1.77 -2.05 -8.71
N ARG A 4 -2.65 -1.09 -8.98
CA ARG A 4 -2.52 0.27 -8.47
C ARG A 4 -3.46 0.46 -7.29
N ILE A 5 -2.91 0.90 -6.18
CA ILE A 5 -3.65 1.11 -4.95
C ILE A 5 -3.68 2.61 -4.63
N LYS A 6 -4.89 3.12 -4.38
CA LYS A 6 -5.09 4.49 -3.91
C LYS A 6 -5.37 4.43 -2.42
N PHE A 7 -4.69 5.26 -1.65
CA PHE A 7 -4.89 5.34 -0.22
C PHE A 7 -4.89 6.79 0.27
N SER A 8 -5.45 7.02 1.43
CA SER A 8 -5.42 8.30 2.09
C SER A 8 -4.66 8.21 3.41
N LYS A 9 -4.02 9.31 3.80
CA LYS A 9 -3.40 9.48 5.11
C LYS A 9 -4.07 10.64 5.81
N GLN A 10 -4.48 10.43 7.06
CA GLN A 10 -5.19 11.42 7.86
C GLN A 10 -4.64 11.47 9.28
N GLY A 11 -4.99 12.54 10.00
CA GLY A 11 -4.53 12.73 11.36
C GLY A 11 -3.01 12.80 11.44
N HIS A 12 -2.42 12.22 12.46
CA HIS A 12 -0.96 12.22 12.62
C HIS A 12 -0.24 11.41 11.56
N MET A 13 -0.93 10.50 10.88
CA MET A 13 -0.33 9.67 9.83
C MET A 13 0.10 10.49 8.61
N LYS A 14 -0.47 11.66 8.39
CA LYS A 14 -0.06 12.54 7.29
C LYS A 14 1.38 13.05 7.42
N PHE A 15 1.95 12.99 8.61
CA PHE A 15 3.32 13.42 8.86
C PHE A 15 4.36 12.32 8.70
N ILE A 16 3.93 11.10 8.41
CA ILE A 16 4.84 9.98 8.17
C ILE A 16 5.55 10.17 6.83
N GLY A 17 6.86 10.02 6.83
CA GLY A 17 7.67 10.14 5.63
C GLY A 17 7.46 8.99 4.66
N HIS A 18 7.94 9.17 3.44
CA HIS A 18 7.77 8.21 2.34
C HIS A 18 8.31 6.80 2.68
N LEU A 19 9.51 6.73 3.25
CA LEU A 19 10.12 5.44 3.59
C LEU A 19 9.33 4.70 4.66
N ASP A 20 8.83 5.42 5.66
CA ASP A 20 8.05 4.82 6.73
C ASP A 20 6.70 4.36 6.23
N THR A 21 6.09 5.10 5.29
CA THR A 21 4.86 4.69 4.63
C THR A 21 5.07 3.39 3.85
N MET A 22 6.18 3.29 3.12
CA MET A 22 6.51 2.08 2.37
C MET A 22 6.68 0.88 3.31
N ARG A 23 7.44 1.04 4.40
CA ARG A 23 7.64 -0.02 5.39
C ARG A 23 6.33 -0.44 6.03
N TYR A 24 5.47 0.52 6.32
CA TYR A 24 4.15 0.26 6.86
C TYR A 24 3.33 -0.64 5.93
N PHE A 25 3.26 -0.29 4.65
CA PHE A 25 2.50 -1.09 3.69
C PHE A 25 3.12 -2.45 3.42
N GLN A 26 4.44 -2.59 3.52
CA GLN A 26 5.08 -3.90 3.43
C GLN A 26 4.56 -4.85 4.53
N LYS A 27 4.40 -4.32 5.74
CA LYS A 27 3.84 -5.10 6.85
C LYS A 27 2.36 -5.39 6.65
N VAL A 28 1.60 -4.41 6.16
CA VAL A 28 0.17 -4.57 5.89
C VAL A 28 -0.08 -5.64 4.85
N MET A 29 0.72 -5.67 3.78
CA MET A 29 0.58 -6.70 2.74
C MET A 29 0.74 -8.10 3.32
N ARG A 30 1.68 -8.28 4.23
CA ARG A 30 1.87 -9.58 4.91
C ARG A 30 0.69 -9.91 5.80
N ARG A 31 0.19 -8.97 6.58
CA ARG A 31 -0.96 -9.20 7.47
C ARG A 31 -2.23 -9.52 6.71
N ALA A 32 -2.40 -8.88 5.56
CA ALA A 32 -3.58 -9.09 4.72
C ALA A 32 -3.46 -10.33 3.83
N ASN A 33 -2.35 -11.05 3.90
CA ASN A 33 -2.07 -12.22 3.07
C ASN A 33 -2.19 -11.92 1.58
N VAL A 34 -1.69 -10.76 1.17
CA VAL A 34 -1.61 -10.40 -0.24
C VAL A 34 -0.51 -11.24 -0.89
N ASP A 35 -0.84 -11.89 -2.00
CA ASP A 35 0.11 -12.73 -2.74
C ASP A 35 1.04 -11.86 -3.59
N ILE A 36 1.86 -11.06 -2.92
CA ILE A 36 2.75 -10.10 -3.55
C ILE A 36 3.99 -10.78 -4.09
N CYS A 37 4.44 -10.33 -5.27
CA CYS A 37 5.68 -10.81 -5.86
C CYS A 37 6.89 -10.19 -5.16
N TYR A 38 7.97 -10.96 -5.10
CA TYR A 38 9.25 -10.49 -4.57
C TYR A 38 10.27 -10.35 -5.69
N SER A 39 11.18 -9.39 -5.54
CA SER A 39 12.30 -9.25 -6.46
C SER A 39 13.23 -10.46 -6.35
N GLU A 40 13.95 -10.74 -7.44
CA GLU A 40 14.96 -11.79 -7.44
C GLU A 40 16.28 -11.28 -6.84
N GLY A 41 17.13 -12.21 -6.37
CA GLY A 41 18.45 -11.89 -5.87
C GLY A 41 18.63 -12.27 -4.39
N PHE A 42 19.72 -11.75 -3.81
CA PHE A 42 20.14 -12.14 -2.45
C PHE A 42 19.28 -11.58 -1.34
N SER A 43 18.61 -10.45 -1.59
CA SER A 43 17.75 -9.82 -0.61
C SER A 43 16.41 -9.51 -1.27
N PRO A 44 15.52 -10.51 -1.38
CA PRO A 44 14.23 -10.29 -2.04
C PRO A 44 13.40 -9.24 -1.32
N HIS A 45 12.84 -8.30 -2.09
CA HIS A 45 11.94 -7.28 -1.60
C HIS A 45 10.58 -7.41 -2.27
N GLN A 46 9.53 -7.03 -1.57
CA GLN A 46 8.22 -6.92 -2.18
C GLN A 46 8.30 -5.94 -3.37
N LYS A 47 7.72 -6.34 -4.50
CA LYS A 47 7.68 -5.45 -5.68
C LYS A 47 6.63 -4.38 -5.45
N MET A 48 7.06 -3.26 -4.94
CA MET A 48 6.22 -2.14 -4.55
C MET A 48 6.90 -0.84 -4.97
N SER A 49 6.14 0.04 -5.62
CA SER A 49 6.65 1.30 -6.12
C SER A 49 5.65 2.40 -5.80
N PHE A 50 6.09 3.45 -5.14
CA PHE A 50 5.23 4.58 -4.82
C PHE A 50 5.35 5.65 -5.89
N ALA A 51 4.22 6.27 -6.24
CA ALA A 51 4.23 7.48 -7.05
C ALA A 51 4.91 8.60 -6.28
N ALA A 52 5.28 9.70 -6.96
CA ALA A 52 5.93 10.83 -6.32
C ALA A 52 5.11 11.26 -5.10
N PRO A 53 5.71 11.27 -3.89
CA PRO A 53 4.96 11.58 -2.68
C PRO A 53 4.62 13.06 -2.61
N LEU A 54 3.48 13.36 -1.98
CA LEU A 54 3.18 14.71 -1.56
C LEU A 54 4.11 15.10 -0.41
N GLY A 55 4.31 16.40 -0.21
CA GLY A 55 5.10 16.90 0.91
C GLY A 55 4.52 16.45 2.25
N VAL A 56 5.40 16.31 3.24
CA VAL A 56 4.99 15.94 4.59
C VAL A 56 4.07 17.02 5.16
N GLY A 57 2.98 16.60 5.78
CA GLY A 57 2.00 17.51 6.36
C GLY A 57 0.92 17.98 5.41
N ILE A 58 1.00 17.63 4.13
CA ILE A 58 -0.05 17.96 3.16
C ILE A 58 -1.17 16.94 3.29
N VAL A 59 -2.40 17.41 3.42
CA VAL A 59 -3.57 16.51 3.42
C VAL A 59 -3.72 15.93 2.04
N SER A 60 -3.71 14.61 1.97
CA SER A 60 -3.85 13.89 0.71
C SER A 60 -5.18 13.16 0.68
N ASN A 61 -5.98 13.47 -0.33
CA ASN A 61 -7.21 12.72 -0.63
C ASN A 61 -6.93 11.46 -1.43
N GLY A 62 -5.69 11.24 -1.82
CA GLY A 62 -5.28 10.02 -2.48
C GLY A 62 -3.86 10.06 -2.95
N GLU A 63 -3.06 9.17 -2.39
CA GLU A 63 -1.74 8.86 -2.89
C GLU A 63 -1.81 7.47 -3.52
N TYR A 64 -0.88 7.19 -4.43
CA TYR A 64 -0.89 5.93 -5.16
C TYR A 64 0.39 5.16 -4.95
N PHE A 65 0.26 3.85 -4.89
CA PHE A 65 1.41 2.98 -5.05
C PHE A 65 1.03 1.76 -5.88
N ASP A 66 2.02 1.19 -6.54
CA ASP A 66 1.84 0.04 -7.40
C ASP A 66 2.50 -1.17 -6.75
N ILE A 67 1.83 -2.30 -6.85
CA ILE A 67 2.39 -3.59 -6.41
C ILE A 67 2.28 -4.58 -7.56
N GLU A 68 3.07 -5.64 -7.49
CA GLU A 68 2.93 -6.76 -8.39
C GLU A 68 2.54 -7.99 -7.58
N VAL A 69 1.49 -8.67 -8.02
CA VAL A 69 0.95 -9.84 -7.32
C VAL A 69 0.95 -11.05 -8.23
N ASN A 70 1.07 -12.24 -7.65
CA ASN A 70 0.97 -13.50 -8.39
C ASN A 70 -0.49 -13.86 -8.63
N SER A 71 -1.34 -13.59 -7.65
CA SER A 71 -2.78 -13.82 -7.73
C SER A 71 -3.49 -12.78 -6.89
N THR A 72 -4.78 -12.60 -7.13
CA THR A 72 -5.56 -11.63 -6.38
C THR A 72 -7.04 -12.03 -6.38
N ASP A 73 -7.74 -11.58 -5.35
CA ASP A 73 -9.18 -11.66 -5.27
C ASP A 73 -9.81 -10.39 -5.87
N SER A 74 -11.13 -10.28 -5.80
CA SER A 74 -11.83 -9.10 -6.30
C SER A 74 -11.34 -7.82 -5.60
N SER A 75 -11.47 -6.68 -6.27
CA SER A 75 -11.06 -5.38 -5.73
C SER A 75 -11.74 -5.11 -4.37
N ASN A 76 -13.04 -5.36 -4.27
CA ASN A 76 -13.78 -5.11 -3.04
C ASN A 76 -13.26 -5.98 -1.88
N GLU A 77 -12.99 -7.24 -2.13
CA GLU A 77 -12.45 -8.15 -1.12
C GLU A 77 -11.06 -7.72 -0.68
N MET A 78 -10.22 -7.31 -1.62
CA MET A 78 -8.87 -6.88 -1.31
C MET A 78 -8.87 -5.57 -0.52
N ILE A 79 -9.71 -4.61 -0.88
CA ILE A 79 -9.84 -3.35 -0.13
C ILE A 79 -10.25 -3.64 1.30
N LYS A 80 -11.25 -4.47 1.50
CA LYS A 80 -11.71 -4.86 2.82
C LYS A 80 -10.60 -5.52 3.65
N ARG A 81 -9.91 -6.49 3.05
CA ARG A 81 -8.87 -7.26 3.73
C ARG A 81 -7.69 -6.38 4.12
N ILE A 82 -7.27 -5.48 3.23
CA ILE A 82 -6.17 -4.56 3.51
C ILE A 82 -6.58 -3.56 4.59
N ASN A 83 -7.80 -3.01 4.52
CA ASN A 83 -8.26 -2.07 5.54
C ASN A 83 -8.42 -2.69 6.91
N GLU A 84 -8.77 -3.96 6.98
CA GLU A 84 -8.81 -4.69 8.27
C GLU A 84 -7.42 -4.82 8.90
N ALA A 85 -6.36 -4.82 8.08
CA ALA A 85 -4.98 -4.89 8.54
C ALA A 85 -4.38 -3.49 8.78
N ASN A 86 -5.05 -2.42 8.35
CA ASN A 86 -4.56 -1.06 8.52
C ASN A 86 -4.74 -0.57 9.95
N VAL A 87 -3.89 0.42 10.33
CA VAL A 87 -4.09 1.17 11.56
C VAL A 87 -4.92 2.42 11.28
N GLU A 88 -5.40 3.04 12.34
CA GLU A 88 -6.13 4.31 12.23
C GLU A 88 -5.30 5.38 11.54
N GLY A 89 -5.94 6.12 10.64
CA GLY A 89 -5.32 7.20 9.90
C GLY A 89 -4.85 6.82 8.50
N ILE A 90 -4.93 5.55 8.13
CA ILE A 90 -4.64 5.10 6.77
C ILE A 90 -5.80 4.26 6.25
N GLU A 91 -6.26 4.60 5.06
CA GLU A 91 -7.36 3.90 4.41
C GLU A 91 -7.05 3.66 2.95
N VAL A 92 -7.25 2.43 2.50
CA VAL A 92 -7.19 2.09 1.08
C VAL A 92 -8.55 2.38 0.45
N LEU A 93 -8.53 3.16 -0.61
CA LEU A 93 -9.74 3.63 -1.30
C LEU A 93 -10.02 2.87 -2.59
N LYS A 94 -8.98 2.46 -3.31
CA LYS A 94 -9.11 1.74 -4.58
C LYS A 94 -8.02 0.68 -4.71
N TYR A 95 -8.35 -0.38 -5.42
CA TYR A 95 -7.47 -1.49 -5.74
C TYR A 95 -7.79 -1.91 -7.16
N LYS A 96 -6.91 -1.59 -8.12
CA LYS A 96 -7.20 -1.78 -9.56
C LYS A 96 -6.04 -2.44 -10.29
N LEU A 97 -6.41 -3.29 -11.21
CA LEU A 97 -5.48 -3.88 -12.19
C LEU A 97 -4.92 -2.84 -13.16
#